data_e3875583b99bd852383c0b86834d1e85
#
_entry.id   e3875583b99bd852383c0b86834d1e85
#
_cell.length_a   1.000
_cell.length_b   1.000
_cell.length_c   1.000
_cell.angle_alpha   90.00
_cell.angle_beta   90.00
_cell.angle_gamma   90.00
#
_symmetry.space_group_name_H-M   'P 1'
#
loop_
_entity.id
_entity.type
_entity.pdbx_description
1 polymer ?
#
loop_
_entity_poly.entity_id
_entity_poly.type
_entity_poly.pdbx_seq_one_letter_code
_entity_poly.pdbx_strand_id
1 'polypeptide(L)' 'MSKYDALWRYLQTSGQTQLTLRFDEIAALAGTALDHSFLTYKKELPAYGYAVGKISMKQQTVIFHKLPEGGSQ' A
#
# COMPACT_ATOMS: atom_id res chain seq x y z
N MET A 1 7.25 -7.61 -12.39
CA MET A 1 6.12 -7.46 -11.48
C MET A 1 6.58 -7.75 -10.07
N SER A 2 6.07 -6.99 -9.13
CA SER A 2 6.46 -7.21 -7.75
C SER A 2 5.46 -8.14 -7.07
N LYS A 3 5.86 -8.69 -5.96
CA LYS A 3 4.98 -9.58 -5.21
C LYS A 3 3.82 -8.83 -4.57
N TYR A 4 3.85 -7.52 -4.56
CA TYR A 4 2.76 -6.71 -3.99
C TYR A 4 1.90 -6.04 -5.06
N ASP A 5 2.06 -6.44 -6.31
CA ASP A 5 1.32 -5.81 -7.39
C ASP A 5 -0.20 -5.88 -7.19
N ALA A 6 -0.70 -7.02 -6.73
CA ALA A 6 -2.14 -7.17 -6.51
C ALA A 6 -2.63 -6.19 -5.43
N LEU A 7 -1.82 -5.97 -4.39
CA LEU A 7 -2.17 -5.02 -3.35
C LEU A 7 -2.19 -3.60 -3.90
N TRP A 8 -1.18 -3.24 -4.69
CA TRP A 8 -1.12 -1.90 -5.27
C TRP A 8 -2.32 -1.63 -6.17
N ARG A 9 -2.73 -2.63 -6.94
CA ARG A 9 -3.89 -2.50 -7.80
C ARG A 9 -5.17 -2.36 -7.01
N TYR A 10 -5.27 -3.07 -5.90
CA TYR A 10 -6.43 -2.96 -5.04
C TYR A 10 -6.59 -1.52 -4.53
N LEU A 11 -5.49 -0.92 -4.09
CA LEU A 11 -5.51 0.45 -3.62
C LEU A 11 -5.89 1.41 -4.74
N GLN A 12 -5.31 1.22 -5.92
CA GLN A 12 -5.61 2.07 -7.05
C GLN A 12 -7.08 1.99 -7.45
N THR A 13 -7.63 0.79 -7.43
CA THR A 13 -9.01 0.58 -7.81
C THR A 13 -9.98 1.16 -6.78
N SER A 14 -9.58 1.17 -5.51
CA SER A 14 -10.47 1.65 -4.45
C SER A 14 -10.82 3.11 -4.62
N GLY A 15 -9.90 3.92 -5.14
CA GLY A 15 -10.14 5.34 -5.33
C GLY A 15 -10.30 6.14 -4.05
N GLN A 16 -10.09 5.54 -2.90
CA GLN A 16 -10.26 6.26 -1.64
C GLN A 16 -9.05 7.10 -1.32
N THR A 17 -9.28 8.22 -0.61
CA THR A 17 -8.19 9.12 -0.26
C THR A 17 -7.30 8.52 0.82
N GLN A 18 -7.85 7.67 1.65
CA GLN A 18 -7.08 7.04 2.71
C GLN A 18 -7.66 5.68 3.03
N LEU A 19 -6.77 4.73 3.27
CA LEU A 19 -7.16 3.36 3.60
C LEU A 19 -6.27 2.88 4.73
N THR A 20 -6.88 2.21 5.71
CA THR A 20 -6.13 1.55 6.77
C THR A 20 -6.35 0.06 6.61
N LEU A 21 -5.27 -0.68 6.43
CA LEU A 21 -5.34 -2.13 6.26
C LEU A 21 -4.51 -2.80 7.35
N ARG A 22 -4.99 -3.94 7.82
CA ARG A 22 -4.24 -4.72 8.79
C ARG A 22 -3.21 -5.56 8.06
N PHE A 23 -2.19 -5.98 8.80
CA PHE A 23 -1.13 -6.80 8.20
C PHE A 23 -1.68 -8.07 7.55
N ASP A 24 -2.67 -8.72 8.20
CA ASP A 24 -3.23 -9.94 7.63
C ASP A 24 -4.06 -9.64 6.39
N GLU A 25 -4.70 -8.48 6.33
CA GLU A 25 -5.43 -8.08 5.13
C GLU A 25 -4.47 -7.82 3.98
N ILE A 26 -3.34 -7.18 4.28
CA ILE A 26 -2.32 -6.91 3.28
C ILE A 26 -1.77 -8.23 2.73
N ALA A 27 -1.49 -9.17 3.61
CA ALA A 27 -0.97 -10.46 3.19
C ALA A 27 -1.97 -11.20 2.30
N ALA A 28 -3.26 -11.12 2.65
CA ALA A 28 -4.29 -11.77 1.86
C ALA A 28 -4.41 -11.14 0.46
N LEU A 29 -4.36 -9.81 0.41
CA LEU A 29 -4.48 -9.11 -0.87
C LEU A 29 -3.26 -9.32 -1.75
N ALA A 30 -2.07 -9.34 -1.14
CA ALA A 30 -0.84 -9.51 -1.88
C ALA A 30 -0.57 -10.98 -2.24
N GLY A 31 -1.21 -11.89 -1.51
CA GLY A 31 -0.96 -13.31 -1.71
C GLY A 31 0.36 -13.76 -1.13
N THR A 32 0.95 -12.99 -0.24
CA THR A 32 2.22 -13.33 0.38
C THR A 32 2.31 -12.63 1.73
N ALA A 33 3.05 -13.24 2.64
CA ALA A 33 3.20 -12.67 3.97
C ALA A 33 3.92 -11.31 3.90
N LEU A 34 3.50 -10.42 4.78
CA LEU A 34 4.15 -9.13 4.89
C LEU A 34 5.51 -9.32 5.56
N ASP A 35 6.57 -8.86 4.93
CA ASP A 35 7.90 -8.97 5.48
C ASP A 35 8.72 -7.74 5.15
N HIS A 36 10.02 -7.79 5.37
CA HIS A 36 10.90 -6.64 5.16
C HIS A 36 10.88 -6.14 3.72
N SER A 37 10.59 -7.01 2.76
CA SER A 37 10.58 -6.60 1.38
C SER A 37 9.49 -5.56 1.11
N PHE A 38 8.47 -5.49 1.96
CA PHE A 38 7.45 -4.48 1.84
C PHE A 38 8.06 -3.08 1.84
N LEU A 39 9.07 -2.85 2.68
CA LEU A 39 9.72 -1.55 2.76
C LEU A 39 10.46 -1.20 1.47
N THR A 40 10.91 -2.22 0.75
CA THR A 40 11.56 -2.00 -0.53
C THR A 40 10.53 -1.76 -1.62
N TYR A 41 9.49 -2.59 -1.67
CA TYR A 41 8.51 -2.52 -2.74
C TYR A 41 7.54 -1.35 -2.60
N LYS A 42 7.40 -0.78 -1.41
CA LYS A 42 6.50 0.36 -1.25
C LYS A 42 6.90 1.53 -2.14
N LYS A 43 8.15 1.55 -2.61
CA LYS A 43 8.62 2.59 -3.51
C LYS A 43 7.93 2.55 -4.86
N GLU A 44 7.29 1.43 -5.18
CA GLU A 44 6.56 1.30 -6.44
C GLU A 44 5.17 1.93 -6.34
N LEU A 45 4.67 2.10 -5.13
CA LEU A 45 3.31 2.52 -4.92
C LEU A 45 2.97 3.88 -5.54
N PRO A 46 3.88 4.87 -5.51
CA PRO A 46 3.56 6.16 -6.13
C PRO A 46 3.16 6.07 -7.60
N ALA A 47 3.67 5.07 -8.31
CA ALA A 47 3.28 4.88 -9.71
C ALA A 47 1.80 4.51 -9.82
N TYR A 48 1.19 4.02 -8.75
CA TYR A 48 -0.21 3.67 -8.71
C TYR A 48 -1.06 4.79 -8.09
N GLY A 49 -0.43 5.90 -7.74
CA GLY A 49 -1.14 7.05 -7.20
C GLY A 49 -1.36 7.03 -5.69
N TYR A 50 -0.64 6.20 -4.98
CA TYR A 50 -0.75 6.07 -3.53
C TYR A 50 0.61 6.08 -2.87
N ALA A 51 0.61 6.23 -1.56
CA ALA A 51 1.84 6.17 -0.79
C ALA A 51 1.54 5.55 0.58
N VAL A 52 2.56 4.96 1.19
CA VAL A 52 2.44 4.45 2.55
C VAL A 52 2.58 5.63 3.49
N GLY A 53 1.60 5.80 4.36
CA GLY A 53 1.63 6.88 5.34
C GLY A 53 2.28 6.46 6.63
N LYS A 54 1.59 5.62 7.39
CA LYS A 54 2.08 5.22 8.71
C LYS A 54 1.97 3.71 8.87
N ILE A 55 2.98 3.13 9.46
CA ILE A 55 2.97 1.70 9.80
C ILE A 55 2.94 1.60 11.32
N SER A 56 1.91 0.95 11.85
CA SER A 56 1.80 0.74 13.27
C SER A 56 2.10 -0.72 13.61
N MET A 57 3.24 -0.95 14.20
CA MET A 57 3.60 -2.32 14.61
C MET A 57 2.75 -2.77 15.78
N LYS A 58 2.33 -1.84 16.61
CA LYS A 58 1.51 -2.16 17.78
C LYS A 58 0.13 -2.65 17.36
N GLN A 59 -0.48 -1.97 16.40
CA GLN A 59 -1.81 -2.33 15.94
C GLN A 59 -1.77 -3.25 14.73
N GLN A 60 -0.57 -3.43 14.18
CA GLN A 60 -0.36 -4.24 12.98
C GLN A 60 -1.21 -3.74 11.81
N THR A 61 -1.13 -2.43 11.59
CA THR A 61 -1.86 -1.78 10.51
C THR A 61 -0.94 -0.88 9.70
N VAL A 62 -1.35 -0.61 8.47
CA VAL A 62 -0.65 0.31 7.59
C VAL A 62 -1.68 1.25 7.02
N ILE A 63 -1.38 2.54 7.06
CA ILE A 63 -2.25 3.55 6.48
C ILE A 63 -1.68 3.94 5.12
N PHE A 64 -2.51 3.83 4.10
CA PHE A 64 -2.16 4.25 2.75
C PHE A 64 -2.96 5.51 2.44
N HIS A 65 -2.38 6.42 1.68
CA HIS A 65 -3.13 7.60 1.27
C HIS A 65 -2.87 7.90 -0.20
N LYS A 66 -3.88 8.47 -0.82
CA LYS A 66 -3.83 8.81 -2.22
C LYS A 66 -2.97 10.05 -2.42
N LEU A 67 -2.11 10.00 -3.42
CA LEU A 67 -1.28 11.14 -3.74
C LEU A 67 -2.13 12.17 -4.49
N PRO A 68 -1.79 13.46 -4.36
CA PRO A 68 -2.52 14.50 -5.08
C PRO A 68 -2.43 14.25 -6.58
N GLU A 69 -3.58 14.34 -7.21
CA GLU A 69 -3.63 14.11 -8.62
C GLU A 69 -3.02 15.28 -9.35
N GLY A 70 -2.19 15.00 -10.31
CA GLY A 70 -1.57 16.05 -11.06
C GLY A 70 -0.50 16.74 -10.29
N GLY A 71 -0.32 16.33 -9.10
CA GLY A 71 0.55 17.00 -8.21
C GLY A 71 1.94 16.82 -8.57
N SER A 72 2.10 16.28 -9.57
CA SER A 72 3.29 16.27 -9.95
C SER A 72 3.84 17.54 -10.06
N GLN A 73 3.69 17.99 -9.85
CA GLN A 73 4.31 18.99 -10.08
C GLN A 73 5.11 18.91 -9.69
#